data_aa906449e364a6ccfe144d34d8cb8853
#
_entry.id   aa906449e364a6ccfe144d34d8cb8853
#
_cell.length_a   1.000
_cell.length_b   1.000
_cell.length_c   1.000
_cell.angle_alpha   90.00
_cell.angle_beta   90.00
_cell.angle_gamma   90.00
#
_symmetry.space_group_name_H-M   'P 1'
#
loop_
_entity.id
_entity.type
_entity.pdbx_description
1 polymer ?
#
loop_
_entity_poly.entity_id
_entity_poly.type
_entity_poly.pdbx_seq_one_letter_code
_entity_poly.pdbx_strand_id
1 'polypeptide(L)'
;MANNEDKKKALDAAIAKLEKDFGKGTVMKLGDPAAQVSVETIPTGSLSLDIALGLGGVPRGRVVEIYGPESSGKTTVALHMLSEVQKRGGIAGFIDAEHALDPVYARNIGVDIDELYISQPDSGDQALEIAETMARSGAMDIIVIDSVAALVPKQEIEGDMGDSHVGLQARLMSQALRKLTPVISKSNCVVIFINQLREKVGIMFGNPETTTGGRALKFYASVRMDVRRIETLKQGGEMIGNRTRVKIVKNKIAPPFKEAEFDIMFGKGISKEGDILDLAVNLGLVNKSGAWFSCNGDKIGQGRENAKIYLTEHPELMESLDKQIRAHYNFDGSASEEADTKEGKSSKADSAVKVAAEAEKED
;
A
#
# COMPACT_ATOMS: atom_id res chain seq x y z
N MET A 1 -27.12 -16.17 38.84
CA MET A 1 -26.47 -15.71 37.60
C MET A 1 -27.33 -14.57 37.05
N ALA A 2 -26.78 -13.38 36.77
CA ALA A 2 -27.57 -12.27 36.23
C ALA A 2 -28.14 -12.69 34.86
N ASN A 3 -29.44 -12.43 34.66
CA ASN A 3 -30.15 -12.75 33.44
C ASN A 3 -29.51 -11.95 32.27
N ASN A 4 -29.53 -12.49 31.05
CA ASN A 4 -28.93 -11.85 29.88
C ASN A 4 -29.53 -10.45 29.60
N GLU A 5 -30.80 -10.24 29.96
CA GLU A 5 -31.48 -8.95 29.90
C GLU A 5 -30.92 -7.90 30.89
N ASP A 6 -30.59 -8.31 32.10
CA ASP A 6 -30.01 -7.41 33.11
C ASP A 6 -28.61 -6.96 32.73
N LYS A 7 -27.80 -7.88 32.11
CA LYS A 7 -26.50 -7.54 31.58
C LYS A 7 -26.60 -6.54 30.42
N LYS A 8 -27.60 -6.70 29.54
CA LYS A 8 -27.82 -5.83 28.40
C LYS A 8 -28.25 -4.43 28.84
N LYS A 9 -29.16 -4.31 29.80
CA LYS A 9 -29.57 -3.03 30.41
C LYS A 9 -28.41 -2.30 31.09
N ALA A 10 -27.56 -3.03 31.83
CA ALA A 10 -26.37 -2.46 32.46
C ALA A 10 -25.36 -1.95 31.43
N LEU A 11 -25.15 -2.69 30.31
CA LEU A 11 -24.29 -2.27 29.21
C LEU A 11 -24.83 -1.03 28.51
N ASP A 12 -26.13 -0.97 28.21
CA ASP A 12 -26.78 0.16 27.55
C ASP A 12 -26.67 1.43 28.41
N ALA A 13 -26.84 1.31 29.74
CA ALA A 13 -26.64 2.42 30.68
C ALA A 13 -25.17 2.91 30.70
N ALA A 14 -24.21 1.97 30.63
CA ALA A 14 -22.79 2.32 30.56
C ALA A 14 -22.43 3.02 29.22
N ILE A 15 -22.98 2.55 28.10
CA ILE A 15 -22.80 3.17 26.77
C ILE A 15 -23.38 4.58 26.77
N ALA A 16 -24.62 4.78 27.29
CA ALA A 16 -25.24 6.10 27.39
C ALA A 16 -24.40 7.09 28.21
N LYS A 17 -23.76 6.62 29.29
CA LYS A 17 -22.83 7.44 30.07
C LYS A 17 -21.59 7.81 29.29
N LEU A 18 -20.96 6.83 28.57
CA LEU A 18 -19.79 7.07 27.73
C LEU A 18 -20.09 8.06 26.61
N GLU A 19 -21.26 7.93 25.96
CA GLU A 19 -21.68 8.88 24.93
C GLU A 19 -21.91 10.29 25.45
N LYS A 20 -22.39 10.43 26.71
CA LYS A 20 -22.53 11.73 27.35
C LYS A 20 -21.18 12.36 27.66
N ASP A 21 -20.20 11.56 28.11
CA ASP A 21 -18.89 12.03 28.53
C ASP A 21 -17.93 12.28 27.38
N PHE A 22 -18.01 11.45 26.29
CA PHE A 22 -17.06 11.43 25.18
C PHE A 22 -17.67 11.70 23.82
N GLY A 23 -18.98 11.83 23.70
CA GLY A 23 -19.71 12.08 22.45
C GLY A 23 -20.37 10.82 21.87
N LYS A 24 -21.38 11.05 21.01
CA LYS A 24 -22.09 9.97 20.33
C LYS A 24 -21.15 9.16 19.43
N GLY A 25 -21.32 7.84 19.37
CA GLY A 25 -20.50 6.94 18.56
C GLY A 25 -19.17 6.56 19.21
N THR A 26 -18.95 6.90 20.52
CA THR A 26 -17.75 6.45 21.26
C THR A 26 -17.69 4.93 21.39
N VAL A 27 -18.83 4.26 21.46
CA VAL A 27 -18.96 2.79 21.43
C VAL A 27 -20.02 2.42 20.40
N MET A 28 -19.63 1.62 19.43
CA MET A 28 -20.52 1.14 18.36
C MET A 28 -20.42 -0.37 18.22
N LYS A 29 -21.47 -1.00 17.76
CA LYS A 29 -21.39 -2.40 17.32
C LYS A 29 -20.77 -2.45 15.94
N LEU A 30 -19.82 -3.37 15.72
CA LEU A 30 -19.14 -3.51 14.43
C LEU A 30 -20.10 -3.81 13.24
N GLY A 31 -21.26 -4.40 13.52
CA GLY A 31 -22.30 -4.66 12.51
C GLY A 31 -23.21 -3.47 12.22
N ASP A 32 -23.09 -2.35 12.95
CA ASP A 32 -23.89 -1.16 12.66
C ASP A 32 -23.39 -0.49 11.37
N PRO A 33 -24.29 -0.04 10.47
CA PRO A 33 -23.89 0.63 9.22
C PRO A 33 -22.96 1.83 9.44
N ALA A 34 -23.11 2.54 10.56
CA ALA A 34 -22.24 3.64 10.95
C ALA A 34 -20.82 3.20 11.37
N ALA A 35 -20.62 1.93 11.71
CA ALA A 35 -19.33 1.35 12.07
C ALA A 35 -18.62 0.71 10.85
N GLN A 36 -19.32 0.48 9.76
CA GLN A 36 -18.75 -0.01 8.49
C GLN A 36 -18.10 1.14 7.74
N VAL A 37 -16.92 1.57 8.22
CA VAL A 37 -16.08 2.52 7.49
C VAL A 37 -15.42 1.78 6.34
N SER A 38 -15.86 2.03 5.10
CA SER A 38 -15.11 1.61 3.92
C SER A 38 -13.72 2.23 4.00
N VAL A 39 -12.69 1.40 3.89
CA VAL A 39 -11.31 1.90 3.94
C VAL A 39 -10.99 2.52 2.58
N GLU A 40 -10.97 3.84 2.53
CA GLU A 40 -10.49 4.56 1.35
C GLU A 40 -9.01 4.24 1.11
N THR A 41 -8.61 4.20 -0.16
CA THR A 41 -7.24 3.88 -0.56
C THR A 41 -6.67 4.90 -1.55
N ILE A 42 -5.34 4.97 -1.57
CA ILE A 42 -4.57 5.71 -2.56
C ILE A 42 -3.90 4.67 -3.47
N PRO A 43 -4.15 4.70 -4.80
CA PRO A 43 -3.46 3.82 -5.74
C PRO A 43 -1.97 4.03 -5.72
N THR A 44 -1.25 2.97 -6.05
CA THR A 44 0.23 2.98 -6.04
C THR A 44 0.85 3.43 -7.36
N GLY A 45 0.05 3.55 -8.42
CA GLY A 45 0.52 3.78 -9.78
C GLY A 45 0.89 2.50 -10.53
N SER A 46 0.85 1.34 -9.86
CA SER A 46 0.95 -0.01 -10.43
C SER A 46 -0.31 -0.79 -10.12
N LEU A 47 -1.03 -1.24 -11.16
CA LEU A 47 -2.28 -1.98 -10.98
C LEU A 47 -2.03 -3.36 -10.34
N SER A 48 -0.91 -4.02 -10.68
CA SER A 48 -0.53 -5.29 -10.05
C SER A 48 -0.25 -5.13 -8.54
N LEU A 49 0.35 -4.00 -8.12
CA LEU A 49 0.58 -3.71 -6.71
C LEU A 49 -0.73 -3.38 -5.99
N ASP A 50 -1.64 -2.64 -6.63
CA ASP A 50 -2.98 -2.35 -6.11
C ASP A 50 -3.78 -3.64 -5.88
N ILE A 51 -3.69 -4.61 -6.80
CA ILE A 51 -4.28 -5.95 -6.69
C ILE A 51 -3.63 -6.74 -5.54
N ALA A 52 -2.31 -6.69 -5.40
CA ALA A 52 -1.61 -7.38 -4.33
C ALA A 52 -1.96 -6.80 -2.93
N LEU A 53 -2.21 -5.50 -2.84
CA LEU A 53 -2.70 -4.82 -1.63
C LEU A 53 -4.15 -5.21 -1.26
N GLY A 54 -4.96 -5.64 -2.24
CA GLY A 54 -6.28 -6.24 -2.05
C GLY A 54 -7.44 -5.26 -1.95
N LEU A 55 -7.20 -3.95 -1.84
CA LEU A 55 -8.22 -2.89 -1.80
C LEU A 55 -7.98 -1.80 -2.85
N GLY A 56 -7.17 -2.06 -3.86
CA GLY A 56 -6.89 -1.09 -4.93
C GLY A 56 -5.92 0.02 -4.55
N GLY A 57 -5.12 -0.17 -3.49
CA GLY A 57 -4.11 0.81 -3.07
C GLY A 57 -3.72 0.74 -1.61
N VAL A 58 -2.95 1.74 -1.14
CA VAL A 58 -2.57 1.88 0.27
C VAL A 58 -3.69 2.55 1.08
N PRO A 59 -3.97 2.06 2.31
CA PRO A 59 -5.09 2.56 3.11
C PRO A 59 -4.87 3.98 3.63
N ARG A 60 -5.86 4.84 3.51
CA ARG A 60 -5.87 6.17 4.13
C ARG A 60 -5.90 6.08 5.66
N GLY A 61 -5.39 7.10 6.33
CA GLY A 61 -5.35 7.17 7.78
C GLY A 61 -4.40 6.15 8.42
N ARG A 62 -3.39 5.64 7.69
CA ARG A 62 -2.50 4.57 8.14
C ARG A 62 -1.04 4.88 7.88
N VAL A 63 -0.19 4.22 8.70
CA VAL A 63 1.25 4.17 8.49
C VAL A 63 1.58 3.01 7.57
N VAL A 64 2.40 3.30 6.55
CA VAL A 64 2.92 2.34 5.57
C VAL A 64 4.44 2.32 5.64
N GLU A 65 5.07 1.15 5.59
CA GLU A 65 6.51 1.00 5.46
C GLU A 65 6.86 0.37 4.12
N ILE A 66 7.73 1.05 3.35
CA ILE A 66 8.34 0.54 2.12
C ILE A 66 9.81 0.32 2.41
N TYR A 67 10.29 -0.92 2.31
CA TYR A 67 11.68 -1.23 2.61
C TYR A 67 12.29 -2.19 1.60
N GLY A 68 13.60 -2.23 1.55
CA GLY A 68 14.35 -3.10 0.63
C GLY A 68 15.81 -2.66 0.49
N PRO A 69 16.59 -3.38 -0.31
CA PRO A 69 17.96 -3.02 -0.64
C PRO A 69 18.07 -1.65 -1.29
N GLU A 70 19.26 -1.11 -1.35
CA GLU A 70 19.55 0.09 -2.11
C GLU A 70 19.22 -0.11 -3.59
N SER A 71 18.79 0.97 -4.27
CA SER A 71 18.43 0.97 -5.70
C SER A 71 17.37 -0.07 -6.11
N SER A 72 16.51 -0.50 -5.16
CA SER A 72 15.43 -1.45 -5.44
C SER A 72 14.15 -0.79 -5.99
N GLY A 73 14.06 0.55 -6.00
CA GLY A 73 12.90 1.31 -6.49
C GLY A 73 11.92 1.78 -5.40
N LYS A 74 12.33 1.80 -4.12
CA LYS A 74 11.48 2.25 -2.99
C LYS A 74 10.94 3.68 -3.18
N THR A 75 11.84 4.64 -3.41
CA THR A 75 11.50 6.04 -3.65
C THR A 75 10.65 6.20 -4.90
N THR A 76 10.94 5.44 -5.97
CA THR A 76 10.13 5.44 -7.20
C THR A 76 8.68 5.05 -6.92
N VAL A 77 8.45 3.96 -6.17
CA VAL A 77 7.09 3.53 -5.79
C VAL A 77 6.39 4.60 -4.95
N ALA A 78 7.08 5.23 -3.99
CA ALA A 78 6.53 6.31 -3.19
C ALA A 78 6.17 7.55 -4.03
N LEU A 79 7.04 7.95 -4.97
CA LEU A 79 6.79 9.08 -5.88
C LEU A 79 5.57 8.84 -6.79
N HIS A 80 5.36 7.61 -7.26
CA HIS A 80 4.14 7.29 -8.00
C HIS A 80 2.88 7.47 -7.14
N MET A 81 2.92 7.10 -5.85
CA MET A 81 1.79 7.33 -4.94
C MET A 81 1.51 8.82 -4.74
N LEU A 82 2.56 9.68 -4.65
CA LEU A 82 2.39 11.14 -4.60
C LEU A 82 1.71 11.65 -5.86
N SER A 83 2.18 11.22 -7.04
CA SER A 83 1.58 11.57 -8.34
C SER A 83 0.10 11.15 -8.42
N GLU A 84 -0.25 9.95 -7.94
CA GLU A 84 -1.64 9.48 -7.94
C GLU A 84 -2.56 10.27 -7.00
N VAL A 85 -2.03 10.78 -5.88
CA VAL A 85 -2.75 11.69 -4.97
C VAL A 85 -3.00 13.03 -5.66
N GLN A 86 -1.97 13.65 -6.23
CA GLN A 86 -2.06 14.96 -6.89
C GLN A 86 -3.01 14.93 -8.11
N LYS A 87 -3.00 13.86 -8.92
CA LYS A 87 -3.95 13.66 -10.04
C LYS A 87 -5.41 13.65 -9.60
N ARG A 88 -5.68 13.34 -8.33
CA ARG A 88 -7.02 13.33 -7.73
C ARG A 88 -7.33 14.62 -6.96
N GLY A 89 -6.50 15.65 -7.12
CA GLY A 89 -6.63 16.93 -6.43
C GLY A 89 -6.23 16.92 -4.95
N GLY A 90 -5.54 15.85 -4.51
CA GLY A 90 -5.04 15.74 -3.14
C GLY A 90 -3.70 16.43 -2.94
N ILE A 91 -3.36 16.71 -1.68
CA ILE A 91 -2.15 17.42 -1.27
C ILE A 91 -1.10 16.44 -0.78
N ALA A 92 0.11 16.56 -1.36
CA ALA A 92 1.24 15.68 -1.13
C ALA A 92 2.41 16.38 -0.44
N GLY A 93 3.06 15.69 0.50
CA GLY A 93 4.26 16.16 1.19
C GLY A 93 5.40 15.15 1.11
N PHE A 94 6.63 15.66 1.05
CA PHE A 94 7.85 14.85 1.02
C PHE A 94 8.86 15.39 2.04
N ILE A 95 9.27 14.56 2.97
CA ILE A 95 10.31 14.87 3.95
C ILE A 95 11.58 14.15 3.50
N ASP A 96 12.49 14.92 2.91
CA ASP A 96 13.74 14.46 2.32
C ASP A 96 14.88 14.54 3.35
N ALA A 97 14.97 13.52 4.20
CA ALA A 97 16.03 13.43 5.20
C ALA A 97 17.38 12.95 4.62
N GLU A 98 17.40 12.41 3.41
CA GLU A 98 18.63 12.04 2.70
C GLU A 98 19.18 13.18 1.82
N HIS A 99 18.40 14.26 1.60
CA HIS A 99 18.73 15.37 0.68
C HIS A 99 19.03 14.89 -0.75
N ALA A 100 18.29 13.90 -1.22
CA ALA A 100 18.58 13.18 -2.46
C ALA A 100 17.43 13.17 -3.48
N LEU A 101 16.35 13.92 -3.24
CA LEU A 101 15.21 13.99 -4.16
C LEU A 101 15.64 14.73 -5.45
N ASP A 102 15.56 14.02 -6.58
CA ASP A 102 15.73 14.61 -7.91
C ASP A 102 14.38 15.16 -8.42
N PRO A 103 14.22 16.49 -8.55
CA PRO A 103 12.98 17.10 -9.03
C PRO A 103 12.69 16.78 -10.50
N VAL A 104 13.72 16.54 -11.33
CA VAL A 104 13.53 16.18 -12.73
C VAL A 104 12.96 14.77 -12.81
N TYR A 105 13.49 13.84 -12.03
CA TYR A 105 12.97 12.48 -11.96
C TYR A 105 11.53 12.45 -11.40
N ALA A 106 11.25 13.21 -10.34
CA ALA A 106 9.92 13.30 -9.77
C ALA A 106 8.89 13.81 -10.81
N ARG A 107 9.25 14.86 -11.59
CA ARG A 107 8.41 15.38 -12.68
C ARG A 107 8.18 14.34 -13.77
N ASN A 108 9.20 13.58 -14.16
CA ASN A 108 9.10 12.54 -15.18
C ASN A 108 8.16 11.38 -14.77
N ILE A 109 8.07 11.10 -13.47
CA ILE A 109 7.12 10.13 -12.89
C ILE A 109 5.67 10.68 -12.92
N GLY A 110 5.52 12.00 -13.04
CA GLY A 110 4.24 12.69 -13.07
C GLY A 110 3.86 13.36 -11.75
N VAL A 111 4.84 13.59 -10.86
CA VAL A 111 4.66 14.44 -9.68
C VAL A 111 4.64 15.90 -10.14
N ASP A 112 3.61 16.63 -9.74
CA ASP A 112 3.57 18.09 -9.85
C ASP A 112 4.50 18.65 -8.76
N ILE A 113 5.71 19.05 -9.17
CA ILE A 113 6.73 19.54 -8.25
C ILE A 113 6.45 20.95 -7.75
N ASP A 114 5.63 21.72 -8.47
CA ASP A 114 5.26 23.08 -8.09
C ASP A 114 4.21 23.06 -6.96
N GLU A 115 3.44 21.97 -6.84
CA GLU A 115 2.44 21.72 -5.79
C GLU A 115 2.90 20.68 -4.73
N LEU A 116 4.16 20.23 -4.78
CA LEU A 116 4.71 19.30 -3.80
C LEU A 116 5.31 20.06 -2.61
N TYR A 117 4.78 19.84 -1.41
CA TYR A 117 5.38 20.37 -0.18
C TYR A 117 6.61 19.55 0.22
N ILE A 118 7.80 20.16 0.15
CA ILE A 118 9.06 19.51 0.52
C ILE A 118 9.64 20.12 1.81
N SER A 119 10.24 19.26 2.64
CA SER A 119 11.02 19.66 3.81
C SER A 119 12.31 18.85 3.86
N GLN A 120 13.42 19.54 4.19
CA GLN A 120 14.76 18.95 4.36
C GLN A 120 15.25 19.23 5.79
N PRO A 121 14.85 18.40 6.76
CA PRO A 121 15.17 18.63 8.18
C PRO A 121 16.61 18.29 8.52
N ASP A 122 17.18 18.99 9.51
CA ASP A 122 18.53 18.77 10.01
C ASP A 122 18.65 17.59 10.98
N SER A 123 17.52 17.10 11.54
CA SER A 123 17.52 15.99 12.48
C SER A 123 16.25 15.14 12.36
N GLY A 124 16.32 13.92 12.86
CA GLY A 124 15.16 13.00 12.92
C GLY A 124 14.04 13.53 13.81
N ASP A 125 14.36 14.22 14.91
CA ASP A 125 13.36 14.86 15.76
C ASP A 125 12.58 15.91 15.00
N GLN A 126 13.25 16.80 14.27
CA GLN A 126 12.63 17.82 13.42
C GLN A 126 11.79 17.21 12.31
N ALA A 127 12.31 16.19 11.62
CA ALA A 127 11.58 15.49 10.55
C ALA A 127 10.23 14.95 11.03
N LEU A 128 10.23 14.28 12.18
CA LEU A 128 9.05 13.64 12.73
C LEU A 128 8.05 14.64 13.32
N GLU A 129 8.53 15.79 13.85
CA GLU A 129 7.69 16.89 14.32
C GLU A 129 7.02 17.62 13.15
N ILE A 130 7.75 17.85 12.05
CA ILE A 130 7.20 18.38 10.79
C ILE A 130 6.12 17.45 10.26
N ALA A 131 6.38 16.13 10.17
CA ALA A 131 5.40 15.15 9.73
C ALA A 131 4.14 15.15 10.60
N GLU A 132 4.29 15.24 11.93
CA GLU A 132 3.17 15.32 12.86
C GLU A 132 2.35 16.59 12.62
N THR A 133 3.00 17.74 12.47
CA THR A 133 2.33 19.03 12.26
C THR A 133 1.58 19.05 10.93
N MET A 134 2.22 18.58 9.84
CA MET A 134 1.58 18.47 8.54
C MET A 134 0.36 17.54 8.58
N ALA A 135 0.48 16.36 9.17
CA ALA A 135 -0.65 15.43 9.31
C ALA A 135 -1.77 15.99 10.19
N ARG A 136 -1.41 16.71 11.29
CA ARG A 136 -2.36 17.33 12.22
C ARG A 136 -3.18 18.45 11.59
N SER A 137 -2.66 19.12 10.56
CA SER A 137 -3.39 20.16 9.83
C SER A 137 -4.70 19.65 9.21
N GLY A 138 -4.78 18.33 8.94
CA GLY A 138 -5.91 17.70 8.25
C GLY A 138 -6.00 18.00 6.76
N ALA A 139 -5.04 18.77 6.21
CA ALA A 139 -5.00 19.12 4.79
C ALA A 139 -4.20 18.13 3.93
N MET A 140 -3.27 17.38 4.55
CA MET A 140 -2.39 16.47 3.81
C MET A 140 -3.07 15.12 3.57
N ASP A 141 -3.05 14.65 2.33
CA ASP A 141 -3.52 13.32 1.96
C ASP A 141 -2.43 12.26 2.11
N ILE A 142 -1.20 12.64 1.79
CA ILE A 142 -0.05 11.73 1.85
C ILE A 142 1.22 12.49 2.26
N ILE A 143 2.03 11.86 3.10
CA ILE A 143 3.37 12.34 3.48
C ILE A 143 4.35 11.17 3.30
N VAL A 144 5.44 11.40 2.57
CA VAL A 144 6.55 10.44 2.43
C VAL A 144 7.72 10.94 3.27
N ILE A 145 8.37 10.03 4.01
CA ILE A 145 9.59 10.29 4.77
C ILE A 145 10.70 9.39 4.19
N ASP A 146 11.67 9.97 3.54
CA ASP A 146 12.79 9.27 2.89
C ASP A 146 14.13 9.73 3.49
N SER A 147 14.83 8.93 4.26
CA SER A 147 14.46 7.60 4.76
C SER A 147 14.61 7.52 6.27
N VAL A 148 14.03 6.47 6.88
CA VAL A 148 14.18 6.19 8.33
C VAL A 148 15.66 6.09 8.73
N ALA A 149 16.53 5.59 7.83
CA ALA A 149 17.95 5.44 8.09
C ALA A 149 18.64 6.79 8.32
N ALA A 150 18.15 7.87 7.71
CA ALA A 150 18.68 9.23 7.83
C ALA A 150 18.07 10.02 9.01
N LEU A 151 17.09 9.47 9.72
CA LEU A 151 16.50 10.12 10.91
C LEU A 151 17.45 10.01 12.12
N VAL A 152 18.52 10.80 12.10
CA VAL A 152 19.48 10.85 13.20
C VAL A 152 18.89 11.70 14.34
N PRO A 153 18.84 11.20 15.59
CA PRO A 153 18.39 11.98 16.74
C PRO A 153 19.25 13.22 16.95
N LYS A 154 18.60 14.34 17.32
CA LYS A 154 19.29 15.60 17.60
C LYS A 154 20.41 15.42 18.62
N GLN A 155 20.16 14.64 19.68
CA GLN A 155 21.14 14.35 20.73
C GLN A 155 22.39 13.63 20.20
N GLU A 156 22.26 12.83 19.14
CA GLU A 156 23.38 12.16 18.47
C GLU A 156 24.20 13.14 17.61
N ILE A 157 23.51 14.10 16.98
CA ILE A 157 24.17 15.13 16.14
C ILE A 157 24.96 16.12 17.02
N GLU A 158 24.45 16.45 18.20
CA GLU A 158 25.08 17.38 19.16
C GLU A 158 26.16 16.72 20.04
N GLY A 159 26.26 15.38 20.01
CA GLY A 159 27.27 14.62 20.74
C GLY A 159 28.64 14.63 20.09
N ASP A 160 29.68 14.22 20.84
CA ASP A 160 31.03 14.11 20.33
C ASP A 160 31.23 12.86 19.45
N MET A 161 32.15 12.95 18.48
CA MET A 161 32.52 11.80 17.65
C MET A 161 33.12 10.69 18.51
N GLY A 162 32.44 9.51 18.49
CA GLY A 162 32.83 8.34 19.28
C GLY A 162 31.91 8.05 20.47
N ASP A 163 30.98 8.95 20.78
CA ASP A 163 29.98 8.69 21.81
C ASP A 163 29.07 7.51 21.41
N SER A 164 28.69 6.73 22.41
CA SER A 164 27.78 5.60 22.21
C SER A 164 26.33 6.02 22.32
N HIS A 165 25.63 6.07 21.19
CA HIS A 165 24.22 6.45 21.11
C HIS A 165 23.28 5.26 20.88
N VAL A 166 23.58 4.12 21.49
CA VAL A 166 22.83 2.88 21.27
C VAL A 166 21.34 3.06 21.58
N GLY A 167 20.51 2.81 20.57
CA GLY A 167 19.05 2.77 20.69
C GLY A 167 18.35 4.14 20.71
N LEU A 168 19.02 5.27 20.56
CA LEU A 168 18.39 6.59 20.51
C LEU A 168 17.40 6.69 19.36
N GLN A 169 17.78 6.30 18.15
CA GLN A 169 16.90 6.30 16.98
C GLN A 169 15.65 5.41 17.22
N ALA A 170 15.81 4.24 17.84
CA ALA A 170 14.68 3.35 18.14
C ALA A 170 13.72 3.96 19.19
N ARG A 171 14.24 4.73 20.16
CA ARG A 171 13.42 5.48 21.12
C ARG A 171 12.67 6.61 20.45
N LEU A 172 13.35 7.40 19.61
CA LEU A 172 12.76 8.48 18.82
C LEU A 172 11.61 7.96 17.96
N MET A 173 11.83 6.91 17.17
CA MET A 173 10.80 6.27 16.35
C MET A 173 9.62 5.75 17.19
N SER A 174 9.89 5.13 18.34
CA SER A 174 8.83 4.63 19.22
C SER A 174 7.98 5.77 19.79
N GLN A 175 8.58 6.88 20.15
CA GLN A 175 7.88 8.07 20.67
C GLN A 175 7.06 8.74 19.56
N ALA A 176 7.66 8.96 18.40
CA ALA A 176 7.02 9.61 17.27
C ALA A 176 5.80 8.81 16.77
N LEU A 177 5.95 7.49 16.56
CA LEU A 177 4.85 6.65 16.07
C LEU A 177 3.67 6.58 17.03
N ARG A 178 3.90 6.66 18.35
CA ARG A 178 2.80 6.79 19.34
C ARG A 178 2.01 8.08 19.19
N LYS A 179 2.68 9.19 18.82
CA LYS A 179 2.02 10.49 18.60
C LYS A 179 1.38 10.56 17.22
N LEU A 180 2.10 10.11 16.17
CA LEU A 180 1.66 10.17 14.78
C LEU A 180 0.44 9.30 14.50
N THR A 181 0.40 8.06 15.01
CA THR A 181 -0.65 7.10 14.65
C THR A 181 -2.07 7.63 14.92
N PRO A 182 -2.42 8.17 16.10
CA PRO A 182 -3.76 8.73 16.33
C PRO A 182 -4.03 9.99 15.49
N VAL A 183 -3.02 10.82 15.21
CA VAL A 183 -3.15 12.00 14.36
C VAL A 183 -3.46 11.58 12.93
N ILE A 184 -2.66 10.68 12.36
CA ILE A 184 -2.80 10.11 11.01
C ILE A 184 -4.18 9.49 10.82
N SER A 185 -4.66 8.71 11.79
CA SER A 185 -5.98 8.08 11.75
C SER A 185 -7.13 9.10 11.73
N LYS A 186 -6.99 10.22 12.45
CA LYS A 186 -8.01 11.28 12.51
C LYS A 186 -8.03 12.18 11.28
N SER A 187 -6.86 12.47 10.72
CA SER A 187 -6.70 13.32 9.53
C SER A 187 -6.90 12.59 8.22
N ASN A 188 -7.08 11.27 8.25
CA ASN A 188 -7.18 10.41 7.05
C ASN A 188 -5.95 10.50 6.13
N CYS A 189 -4.82 11.01 6.63
CA CYS A 189 -3.56 11.11 5.92
C CYS A 189 -2.85 9.76 5.83
N VAL A 190 -2.16 9.45 4.74
CA VAL A 190 -1.23 8.31 4.66
C VAL A 190 0.17 8.80 4.97
N VAL A 191 0.88 8.14 5.89
CA VAL A 191 2.30 8.41 6.11
C VAL A 191 3.13 7.21 5.71
N ILE A 192 3.99 7.41 4.71
CA ILE A 192 4.89 6.39 4.16
C ILE A 192 6.28 6.61 4.72
N PHE A 193 6.82 5.57 5.36
CA PHE A 193 8.21 5.53 5.78
C PHE A 193 9.00 4.66 4.79
N ILE A 194 9.97 5.25 4.10
CA ILE A 194 10.95 4.50 3.32
C ILE A 194 12.05 4.05 4.27
N ASN A 195 12.44 2.77 4.18
CA ASN A 195 13.42 2.19 5.09
C ASN A 195 14.47 1.37 4.33
N GLN A 196 15.66 1.31 4.89
CA GLN A 196 16.77 0.53 4.36
C GLN A 196 16.90 -0.79 5.12
N LEU A 197 17.44 -1.81 4.46
CA LEU A 197 17.83 -3.06 5.08
C LEU A 197 19.26 -2.96 5.61
N ARG A 198 19.47 -3.58 6.75
CA ARG A 198 20.79 -3.80 7.38
C ARG A 198 20.89 -5.29 7.72
N GLU A 199 22.08 -5.80 7.69
CA GLU A 199 22.36 -7.16 8.10
C GLU A 199 22.82 -7.19 9.56
N LYS A 200 22.27 -8.11 10.32
CA LYS A 200 22.73 -8.40 11.69
C LYS A 200 23.95 -9.28 11.62
N VAL A 201 25.05 -8.80 12.17
CA VAL A 201 26.28 -9.59 12.30
C VAL A 201 26.07 -10.75 13.28
N GLY A 202 26.58 -11.95 12.95
CA GLY A 202 26.61 -13.10 13.83
C GLY A 202 25.34 -13.97 13.82
N ILE A 203 24.38 -13.74 12.94
CA ILE A 203 23.23 -14.66 12.78
C ILE A 203 23.61 -15.79 11.81
N MET A 204 23.81 -16.99 12.35
CA MET A 204 24.11 -18.20 11.55
C MET A 204 22.86 -18.90 11.03
N PHE A 205 21.68 -18.70 11.66
CA PHE A 205 20.41 -19.34 11.29
C PHE A 205 19.28 -18.29 11.26
N GLY A 206 18.39 -18.40 10.25
CA GLY A 206 17.27 -17.49 10.05
C GLY A 206 17.62 -16.31 9.13
N ASN A 207 16.73 -15.31 9.07
CA ASN A 207 16.92 -14.14 8.21
C ASN A 207 17.76 -13.07 8.95
N PRO A 208 18.98 -12.76 8.49
CA PRO A 208 19.84 -11.73 9.09
C PRO A 208 19.33 -10.30 8.81
N GLU A 209 18.50 -10.11 7.77
CA GLU A 209 18.03 -8.79 7.37
C GLU A 209 17.12 -8.15 8.41
N THR A 210 17.35 -6.88 8.68
CA THR A 210 16.52 -6.06 9.55
C THR A 210 16.41 -4.64 9.01
N THR A 211 15.31 -3.95 9.30
CA THR A 211 15.14 -2.53 8.97
C THR A 211 15.71 -1.65 10.08
N THR A 212 16.12 -0.41 9.74
CA THR A 212 16.61 0.60 10.70
C THR A 212 15.48 1.16 11.56
N GLY A 213 15.81 1.95 12.60
CA GLY A 213 14.79 2.58 13.47
C GLY A 213 14.14 1.65 14.50
N GLY A 214 14.68 0.45 14.72
CA GLY A 214 14.21 -0.49 15.72
C GLY A 214 12.96 -1.28 15.32
N ARG A 215 12.15 -1.69 16.31
CA ARG A 215 10.96 -2.55 16.09
C ARG A 215 9.65 -1.79 15.98
N ALA A 216 9.58 -0.51 16.38
CA ALA A 216 8.34 0.22 16.51
C ALA A 216 7.56 0.28 15.19
N LEU A 217 8.23 0.63 14.09
CA LEU A 217 7.60 0.76 12.78
C LEU A 217 6.97 -0.57 12.32
N LYS A 218 7.61 -1.72 12.61
CA LYS A 218 7.06 -3.06 12.29
C LYS A 218 5.71 -3.32 12.97
N PHE A 219 5.47 -2.74 14.15
CA PHE A 219 4.21 -2.89 14.87
C PHE A 219 3.16 -1.86 14.41
N TYR A 220 3.57 -0.59 14.27
CA TYR A 220 2.66 0.51 13.93
C TYR A 220 2.21 0.48 12.48
N ALA A 221 3.07 0.12 11.54
CA ALA A 221 2.68 0.03 10.13
C ALA A 221 1.50 -0.94 9.92
N SER A 222 0.52 -0.48 9.17
CA SER A 222 -0.63 -1.29 8.73
C SER A 222 -0.29 -2.12 7.50
N VAL A 223 0.54 -1.56 6.62
CA VAL A 223 1.07 -2.23 5.43
C VAL A 223 2.59 -2.17 5.46
N ARG A 224 3.26 -3.26 5.09
CA ARG A 224 4.70 -3.33 4.91
C ARG A 224 5.01 -4.00 3.59
N MET A 225 5.80 -3.32 2.76
CA MET A 225 6.19 -3.73 1.42
C MET A 225 7.70 -3.96 1.35
N ASP A 226 8.11 -5.17 0.97
CA ASP A 226 9.50 -5.53 0.67
C ASP A 226 9.72 -5.37 -0.84
N VAL A 227 10.53 -4.39 -1.23
CA VAL A 227 10.78 -4.02 -2.62
C VAL A 227 12.15 -4.54 -3.04
N ARG A 228 12.19 -5.40 -4.07
CA ARG A 228 13.42 -6.03 -4.55
C ARG A 228 13.55 -5.99 -6.06
N ARG A 229 14.74 -5.65 -6.55
CA ARG A 229 15.10 -5.84 -7.96
C ARG A 229 15.30 -7.33 -8.21
N ILE A 230 14.64 -7.86 -9.25
CA ILE A 230 14.77 -9.26 -9.66
C ILE A 230 15.73 -9.38 -10.84
N GLU A 231 15.56 -8.49 -11.84
CA GLU A 231 16.26 -8.55 -13.11
C GLU A 231 16.56 -7.14 -13.62
N THR A 232 17.63 -6.99 -14.38
CA THR A 232 17.94 -5.74 -15.10
C THR A 232 17.48 -5.87 -16.54
N LEU A 233 16.61 -4.96 -16.97
CA LEU A 233 16.08 -4.90 -18.33
C LEU A 233 17.10 -4.27 -19.28
N LYS A 234 17.32 -4.90 -20.42
CA LYS A 234 18.28 -4.44 -21.45
C LYS A 234 17.61 -4.37 -22.80
N GLN A 235 17.97 -3.34 -23.57
CA GLN A 235 17.58 -3.19 -24.97
C GLN A 235 18.80 -2.77 -25.79
N GLY A 236 19.13 -3.51 -26.85
CA GLY A 236 20.31 -3.23 -27.66
C GLY A 236 21.64 -3.27 -26.90
N GLY A 237 21.72 -3.95 -25.76
CA GLY A 237 22.90 -4.02 -24.89
C GLY A 237 22.92 -2.96 -23.79
N GLU A 238 22.09 -1.93 -23.86
CA GLU A 238 21.98 -0.88 -22.84
C GLU A 238 20.99 -1.25 -21.74
N MET A 239 21.27 -0.88 -20.50
CA MET A 239 20.38 -1.04 -19.37
C MET A 239 19.30 0.05 -19.41
N ILE A 240 18.03 -0.35 -19.57
CA ILE A 240 16.89 0.56 -19.72
C ILE A 240 15.99 0.61 -18.49
N GLY A 241 16.13 -0.33 -17.56
CA GLY A 241 15.30 -0.42 -16.39
C GLY A 241 15.56 -1.67 -15.56
N ASN A 242 14.70 -1.91 -14.58
CA ASN A 242 14.73 -3.08 -13.72
C ASN A 242 13.35 -3.71 -13.60
N ARG A 243 13.27 -5.03 -13.61
CA ARG A 243 12.12 -5.78 -13.12
C ARG A 243 12.17 -5.79 -11.60
N THR A 244 11.12 -5.30 -10.98
CA THR A 244 11.01 -5.14 -9.54
C THR A 244 9.87 -6.00 -9.01
N ARG A 245 10.12 -6.69 -7.89
CA ARG A 245 9.11 -7.43 -7.14
C ARG A 245 8.82 -6.71 -5.83
N VAL A 246 7.55 -6.54 -5.51
CA VAL A 246 7.07 -6.03 -4.24
C VAL A 246 6.27 -7.11 -3.54
N LYS A 247 6.74 -7.52 -2.36
CA LYS A 247 6.05 -8.49 -1.50
C LYS A 247 5.35 -7.77 -0.35
N ILE A 248 4.06 -8.03 -0.18
CA ILE A 248 3.28 -7.51 0.93
C ILE A 248 3.50 -8.40 2.15
N VAL A 249 4.47 -8.06 3.00
CA VAL A 249 4.84 -8.89 4.17
C VAL A 249 3.94 -8.68 5.38
N LYS A 250 3.19 -7.56 5.40
CA LYS A 250 2.18 -7.28 6.41
C LYS A 250 1.07 -6.46 5.78
N ASN A 251 -0.16 -6.84 6.07
CA ASN A 251 -1.36 -6.09 5.69
C ASN A 251 -2.42 -6.31 6.77
N LYS A 252 -2.96 -5.22 7.35
CA LYS A 252 -4.01 -5.27 8.38
C LYS A 252 -5.43 -5.16 7.82
N ILE A 253 -5.56 -4.89 6.51
CA ILE A 253 -6.83 -4.61 5.85
C ILE A 253 -7.21 -5.63 4.78
N ALA A 254 -6.27 -6.47 4.35
CA ALA A 254 -6.47 -7.55 3.39
C ALA A 254 -5.48 -8.69 3.68
N PRO A 255 -5.66 -9.90 3.11
CA PRO A 255 -4.72 -11.00 3.27
C PRO A 255 -3.30 -10.62 2.80
N PRO A 256 -2.28 -10.77 3.67
CA PRO A 256 -0.88 -10.49 3.32
C PRO A 256 -0.24 -11.56 2.44
N PHE A 257 1.04 -11.39 2.15
CA PHE A 257 1.94 -12.32 1.45
C PHE A 257 1.69 -12.46 -0.06
N LYS A 258 0.86 -11.57 -0.63
CA LYS A 258 0.76 -11.41 -2.07
C LYS A 258 1.99 -10.67 -2.61
N GLU A 259 2.30 -10.91 -3.88
CA GLU A 259 3.43 -10.30 -4.59
C GLU A 259 2.94 -9.62 -5.86
N ALA A 260 3.60 -8.53 -6.23
CA ALA A 260 3.43 -7.85 -7.51
C ALA A 260 4.79 -7.72 -8.19
N GLU A 261 4.82 -7.86 -9.50
CA GLU A 261 6.01 -7.68 -10.31
C GLU A 261 5.72 -6.72 -11.46
N PHE A 262 6.55 -5.70 -11.60
CA PHE A 262 6.45 -4.70 -12.65
C PHE A 262 7.82 -4.15 -13.03
N ASP A 263 7.88 -3.48 -14.18
CA ASP A 263 9.10 -2.85 -14.67
C ASP A 263 9.20 -1.41 -14.16
N ILE A 264 10.37 -1.03 -13.65
CA ILE A 264 10.76 0.35 -13.40
C ILE A 264 11.75 0.76 -14.48
N MET A 265 11.34 1.68 -15.35
CA MET A 265 12.16 2.21 -16.44
C MET A 265 12.98 3.39 -15.94
N PHE A 266 14.28 3.43 -16.28
CA PHE A 266 15.15 4.53 -15.87
C PHE A 266 14.67 5.86 -16.44
N GLY A 267 14.60 6.87 -15.58
CA GLY A 267 14.11 8.21 -15.91
C GLY A 267 12.59 8.34 -16.15
N LYS A 268 11.81 7.23 -16.15
CA LYS A 268 10.37 7.23 -16.45
C LYS A 268 9.50 6.63 -15.36
N GLY A 269 10.08 5.85 -14.43
CA GLY A 269 9.34 5.17 -13.37
C GLY A 269 8.67 3.87 -13.80
N ILE A 270 7.55 3.53 -13.17
CA ILE A 270 6.81 2.28 -13.42
C ILE A 270 6.19 2.28 -14.82
N SER A 271 6.43 1.21 -15.58
CA SER A 271 5.81 1.01 -16.90
C SER A 271 4.37 0.54 -16.72
N LYS A 272 3.41 1.45 -16.89
CA LYS A 272 1.97 1.12 -16.81
C LYS A 272 1.54 0.17 -17.90
N GLU A 273 2.04 0.37 -19.12
CA GLU A 273 1.76 -0.46 -20.29
C GLU A 273 2.22 -1.90 -20.06
N GLY A 274 3.41 -2.05 -19.44
CA GLY A 274 3.95 -3.36 -19.09
C GLY A 274 3.15 -4.07 -18.03
N ASP A 275 2.71 -3.33 -17.00
CA ASP A 275 1.90 -3.84 -15.90
C ASP A 275 0.52 -4.30 -16.38
N ILE A 276 -0.17 -3.47 -17.17
CA ILE A 276 -1.47 -3.81 -17.77
C ILE A 276 -1.35 -4.99 -18.74
N LEU A 277 -0.31 -5.02 -19.58
CA LEU A 277 -0.08 -6.12 -20.53
C LEU A 277 0.10 -7.45 -19.79
N ASP A 278 0.93 -7.49 -18.76
CA ASP A 278 1.20 -8.72 -18.00
C ASP A 278 -0.08 -9.20 -17.28
N LEU A 279 -0.86 -8.30 -16.69
CA LEU A 279 -2.14 -8.63 -16.06
C LEU A 279 -3.18 -9.10 -17.09
N ALA A 280 -3.29 -8.43 -18.24
CA ALA A 280 -4.21 -8.80 -19.32
C ALA A 280 -3.90 -10.20 -19.90
N VAL A 281 -2.61 -10.55 -20.01
CA VAL A 281 -2.20 -11.90 -20.40
C VAL A 281 -2.60 -12.93 -19.34
N ASN A 282 -2.37 -12.63 -18.06
CA ASN A 282 -2.72 -13.53 -16.97
C ASN A 282 -4.24 -13.78 -16.85
N LEU A 283 -5.05 -12.80 -17.22
CA LEU A 283 -6.52 -12.92 -17.24
C LEU A 283 -7.08 -13.46 -18.56
N GLY A 284 -6.22 -13.71 -19.57
CA GLY A 284 -6.66 -14.17 -20.87
C GLY A 284 -7.35 -13.11 -21.74
N LEU A 285 -7.30 -11.82 -21.35
CA LEU A 285 -7.79 -10.68 -22.14
C LEU A 285 -6.88 -10.41 -23.35
N VAL A 286 -5.58 -10.68 -23.18
CA VAL A 286 -4.57 -10.68 -24.25
C VAL A 286 -4.05 -12.09 -24.38
N ASN A 287 -4.09 -12.64 -25.59
CA ASN A 287 -3.55 -13.96 -25.92
C ASN A 287 -2.07 -13.85 -26.26
N LYS A 288 -1.25 -14.70 -25.64
CA LYS A 288 0.17 -14.86 -25.95
C LYS A 288 0.39 -16.22 -26.61
N SER A 289 0.79 -16.21 -27.89
CA SER A 289 1.13 -17.41 -28.64
C SER A 289 2.58 -17.31 -29.15
N GLY A 290 3.49 -18.06 -28.50
CA GLY A 290 4.92 -17.91 -28.70
C GLY A 290 5.40 -16.47 -28.41
N ALA A 291 5.97 -15.82 -29.43
CA ALA A 291 6.40 -14.43 -29.34
C ALA A 291 5.29 -13.41 -29.65
N TRP A 292 4.13 -13.84 -30.14
CA TRP A 292 3.06 -12.94 -30.55
C TRP A 292 2.04 -12.67 -29.47
N PHE A 293 1.66 -11.40 -29.35
CA PHE A 293 0.56 -10.93 -28.53
C PHE A 293 -0.61 -10.51 -29.40
N SER A 294 -1.84 -10.88 -29.02
CA SER A 294 -3.05 -10.53 -29.75
C SER A 294 -4.19 -10.20 -28.78
N CYS A 295 -5.02 -9.23 -29.14
CA CYS A 295 -6.19 -8.81 -28.39
C CYS A 295 -7.38 -8.72 -29.35
N ASN A 296 -8.54 -9.28 -28.98
CA ASN A 296 -9.76 -9.31 -29.80
C ASN A 296 -9.56 -9.87 -31.24
N GLY A 297 -8.57 -10.75 -31.44
CA GLY A 297 -8.20 -11.31 -32.76
C GLY A 297 -7.12 -10.55 -33.51
N ASP A 298 -6.83 -9.31 -33.14
CA ASP A 298 -5.82 -8.47 -33.77
C ASP A 298 -4.45 -8.68 -33.12
N LYS A 299 -3.38 -8.69 -33.95
CA LYS A 299 -2.00 -8.75 -33.45
C LYS A 299 -1.58 -7.39 -32.93
N ILE A 300 -1.18 -7.32 -31.68
CA ILE A 300 -0.73 -6.08 -31.00
C ILE A 300 0.80 -5.98 -30.91
N GLY A 301 1.56 -7.06 -31.21
CA GLY A 301 3.01 -6.99 -31.26
C GLY A 301 3.69 -8.36 -31.26
N GLN A 302 4.89 -8.41 -31.85
CA GLN A 302 5.81 -9.52 -31.69
C GLN A 302 6.85 -9.16 -30.62
N GLY A 303 6.83 -9.88 -29.52
CA GLY A 303 7.61 -9.58 -28.32
C GLY A 303 6.92 -8.57 -27.40
N ARG A 304 7.30 -8.64 -26.10
CA ARG A 304 6.67 -7.82 -25.03
C ARG A 304 6.86 -6.32 -25.24
N GLU A 305 8.04 -5.90 -25.72
CA GLU A 305 8.33 -4.48 -25.92
C GLU A 305 7.50 -3.88 -27.06
N ASN A 306 7.31 -4.59 -28.19
CA ASN A 306 6.45 -4.12 -29.27
C ASN A 306 4.97 -4.05 -28.83
N ALA A 307 4.51 -4.99 -28.02
CA ALA A 307 3.15 -4.95 -27.48
C ALA A 307 2.95 -3.76 -26.51
N LYS A 308 3.97 -3.41 -25.70
CA LYS A 308 3.96 -2.20 -24.84
C LYS A 308 3.88 -0.93 -25.69
N ILE A 309 4.69 -0.82 -26.75
CA ILE A 309 4.65 0.32 -27.68
C ILE A 309 3.26 0.45 -28.29
N TYR A 310 2.70 -0.66 -28.77
CA TYR A 310 1.34 -0.67 -29.33
C TYR A 310 0.30 -0.16 -28.33
N LEU A 311 0.36 -0.57 -27.07
CA LEU A 311 -0.56 -0.07 -26.03
C LEU A 311 -0.37 1.43 -25.74
N THR A 312 0.87 1.94 -25.84
CA THR A 312 1.15 3.38 -25.71
C THR A 312 0.55 4.18 -26.87
N GLU A 313 0.59 3.64 -28.10
CA GLU A 313 0.02 4.25 -29.29
C GLU A 313 -1.52 4.12 -29.38
N HIS A 314 -2.12 3.20 -28.60
CA HIS A 314 -3.56 2.94 -28.56
C HIS A 314 -4.11 3.08 -27.13
N PRO A 315 -4.21 4.31 -26.62
CA PRO A 315 -4.65 4.59 -25.24
C PRO A 315 -6.07 4.09 -24.95
N GLU A 316 -6.96 4.06 -25.94
CA GLU A 316 -8.32 3.53 -25.83
C GLU A 316 -8.33 2.02 -25.49
N LEU A 317 -7.44 1.23 -26.11
CA LEU A 317 -7.29 -0.18 -25.82
C LEU A 317 -6.71 -0.39 -24.41
N MET A 318 -5.68 0.40 -24.05
CA MET A 318 -5.06 0.34 -22.74
C MET A 318 -6.07 0.67 -21.63
N GLU A 319 -6.90 1.70 -21.81
CA GLU A 319 -7.96 2.08 -20.86
C GLU A 319 -9.05 1.00 -20.76
N SER A 320 -9.43 0.40 -21.89
CA SER A 320 -10.38 -0.71 -21.91
C SER A 320 -9.86 -1.91 -21.13
N LEU A 321 -8.59 -2.28 -21.30
CA LEU A 321 -7.97 -3.38 -20.55
C LEU A 321 -7.87 -3.04 -19.05
N ASP A 322 -7.47 -1.82 -18.68
CA ASP A 322 -7.42 -1.37 -17.29
C ASP A 322 -8.80 -1.51 -16.61
N LYS A 323 -9.87 -1.04 -17.27
CA LYS A 323 -11.25 -1.15 -16.76
C LYS A 323 -11.68 -2.62 -16.57
N GLN A 324 -11.39 -3.48 -17.54
CA GLN A 324 -11.74 -4.91 -17.45
C GLN A 324 -10.98 -5.60 -16.31
N ILE A 325 -9.69 -5.28 -16.13
CA ILE A 325 -8.88 -5.81 -15.03
C ILE A 325 -9.43 -5.33 -13.68
N ARG A 326 -9.74 -4.04 -13.54
CA ARG A 326 -10.33 -3.49 -12.29
C ARG A 326 -11.66 -4.10 -11.95
N ALA A 327 -12.53 -4.28 -12.94
CA ALA A 327 -13.81 -4.93 -12.77
C ALA A 327 -13.67 -6.39 -12.31
N HIS A 328 -12.71 -7.13 -12.89
CA HIS A 328 -12.41 -8.51 -12.47
C HIS A 328 -12.02 -8.61 -10.98
N TYR A 329 -11.30 -7.62 -10.45
CA TYR A 329 -10.87 -7.57 -9.04
C TYR A 329 -11.81 -6.78 -8.13
N ASN A 330 -12.99 -6.37 -8.61
CA ASN A 330 -14.01 -5.62 -7.87
C ASN A 330 -13.50 -4.30 -7.25
N PHE A 331 -12.64 -3.58 -7.96
CA PHE A 331 -12.17 -2.27 -7.50
C PHE A 331 -13.14 -1.12 -7.85
N ASP A 332 -14.16 -1.38 -8.64
CA ASP A 332 -15.16 -0.39 -9.10
C ASP A 332 -16.37 -0.27 -8.17
N GLY A 333 -16.33 -0.82 -6.97
CA GLY A 333 -17.38 -0.68 -5.95
C GLY A 333 -18.66 -1.49 -6.21
N SER A 334 -18.70 -2.34 -7.25
CA SER A 334 -19.88 -3.16 -7.61
C SER A 334 -20.03 -4.46 -6.80
N ALA A 335 -19.18 -4.68 -5.79
CA ALA A 335 -19.10 -5.97 -5.07
C ALA A 335 -20.11 -6.15 -3.94
N SER A 336 -21.12 -5.26 -3.75
CA SER A 336 -22.10 -5.42 -2.66
C SER A 336 -23.38 -6.16 -3.05
N GLU A 337 -23.65 -6.41 -4.35
CA GLU A 337 -24.91 -7.03 -4.77
C GLU A 337 -24.82 -8.51 -5.18
N GLU A 338 -23.65 -9.06 -5.51
CA GLU A 338 -23.52 -10.46 -5.94
C GLU A 338 -23.12 -11.46 -4.83
N ALA A 339 -22.62 -10.98 -3.69
CA ALA A 339 -22.25 -11.85 -2.57
C ALA A 339 -23.50 -12.41 -1.85
N ASP A 340 -24.58 -11.63 -1.74
CA ASP A 340 -25.83 -12.04 -1.10
C ASP A 340 -26.68 -13.03 -1.94
N THR A 341 -26.43 -13.12 -3.25
CA THR A 341 -27.16 -14.05 -4.12
C THR A 341 -26.53 -15.44 -4.25
N LYS A 342 -25.25 -15.61 -3.89
CA LYS A 342 -24.59 -16.93 -3.92
C LYS A 342 -24.70 -17.71 -2.61
N GLU A 343 -24.76 -17.06 -1.46
CA GLU A 343 -25.04 -17.76 -0.18
C GLU A 343 -26.51 -18.22 -0.06
N GLY A 344 -27.43 -17.51 -0.67
CA GLY A 344 -28.85 -17.91 -0.69
C GLY A 344 -29.17 -19.11 -1.58
N LYS A 345 -28.30 -19.51 -2.51
CA LYS A 345 -28.49 -20.69 -3.38
C LYS A 345 -27.78 -21.96 -2.89
N SER A 346 -26.73 -21.82 -2.07
CA SER A 346 -26.01 -22.95 -1.47
C SER A 346 -26.81 -23.61 -0.33
N SER A 347 -27.51 -22.80 0.48
CA SER A 347 -28.33 -23.35 1.59
C SER A 347 -29.62 -24.02 1.17
N LYS A 348 -30.11 -23.80 -0.08
CA LYS A 348 -31.32 -24.52 -0.62
C LYS A 348 -30.97 -25.82 -1.36
N ALA A 349 -29.70 -25.97 -1.81
CA ALA A 349 -29.28 -27.22 -2.45
C ALA A 349 -28.96 -28.33 -1.42
N ASP A 350 -28.41 -27.97 -0.25
CA ASP A 350 -28.08 -28.94 0.81
C ASP A 350 -29.30 -29.46 1.58
N SER A 351 -30.41 -28.69 1.62
CA SER A 351 -31.64 -29.15 2.22
C SER A 351 -32.46 -30.09 1.29
N ALA A 352 -32.30 -30.00 -0.03
CA ALA A 352 -32.95 -30.88 -0.98
C ALA A 352 -32.26 -32.27 -1.09
N VAL A 353 -30.96 -32.33 -0.88
CA VAL A 353 -30.19 -33.59 -0.90
C VAL A 353 -30.42 -34.44 0.38
N LYS A 354 -30.68 -33.78 1.53
CA LYS A 354 -30.99 -34.51 2.78
C LYS A 354 -32.39 -35.13 2.82
N VAL A 355 -33.36 -34.55 2.16
CA VAL A 355 -34.75 -35.12 2.11
C VAL A 355 -34.85 -36.28 1.12
N ALA A 356 -34.01 -36.30 0.07
CA ALA A 356 -33.98 -37.45 -0.87
C ALA A 356 -33.22 -38.68 -0.32
N ALA A 357 -32.29 -38.50 0.62
CA ALA A 357 -31.52 -39.60 1.22
C ALA A 357 -32.23 -40.31 2.38
N GLU A 358 -33.30 -39.73 2.95
CA GLU A 358 -34.14 -40.37 3.99
C GLU A 358 -35.32 -41.15 3.41
N ALA A 359 -35.71 -40.93 2.15
CA ALA A 359 -36.81 -41.64 1.49
C ALA A 359 -36.38 -42.99 0.86
N GLU A 360 -35.10 -43.32 0.75
CA GLU A 360 -34.60 -44.61 0.22
C GLU A 360 -34.21 -45.64 1.32
N LYS A 361 -34.57 -45.39 2.57
CA LYS A 361 -34.26 -46.30 3.68
C LYS A 361 -35.50 -46.93 4.36
N GLU A 362 -36.68 -46.75 3.80
CA GLU A 362 -37.94 -47.37 4.29
C GLU A 362 -38.68 -48.18 3.19
N ASP A 363 -37.92 -48.96 2.39
CA ASP A 363 -38.51 -50.11 1.63
C ASP A 363 -37.59 -51.31 1.68
#